data_0b0acee3aa4b56828f0b31ca704b4019
#
_entry.id   0b0acee3aa4b56828f0b31ca704b4019
#
_cell.length_a   1.000
_cell.length_b   1.000
_cell.length_c   1.000
_cell.angle_alpha   90.00
_cell.angle_beta   90.00
_cell.angle_gamma   90.00
#
_symmetry.space_group_name_H-M   'P 1'
#
loop_
_entity.id
_entity.type
_entity.pdbx_description
1 polymer ?
#
loop_
_entity_poly.entity_id
_entity_poly.type
_entity_poly.pdbx_seq_one_letter_code
_entity_poly.pdbx_strand_id
1 'polypeptide(L)'
;MMRKNAMIRKNALTATAAAAVLAFGLTACGDMEDSGAETETGSATETEGATDESTDEGAEGMQTAGENFGPGCAEVPEDGDGSFEGMAQDPVATAASNNPLLSTLVTAVQEADLVDTLNSAEDITVFAPTNEAFDKIPEEDLNALLEDQDQLTEVLTYHVVEGEQDPTALEDGTFTSLQGGDVTTEGAGEEFTVNGEAQVVCGNVQTANATVYLIDTVLMPS
;
A
#
# COMPACT_ATOMS: atom_id res chain seq x y z
N MET A 1 29.71 24.43 -42.57
CA MET A 1 30.64 23.29 -42.51
C MET A 1 30.04 22.31 -41.50
N MET A 2 29.28 21.35 -41.95
CA MET A 2 29.50 19.90 -42.13
C MET A 2 30.21 19.22 -40.94
N ARG A 3 29.52 18.38 -40.19
CA ARG A 3 29.62 16.91 -40.30
C ARG A 3 28.53 16.19 -39.47
N LYS A 4 27.76 15.41 -40.21
CA LYS A 4 26.91 14.31 -39.75
C LYS A 4 27.78 13.19 -39.16
N ASN A 5 27.33 12.51 -38.08
CA ASN A 5 27.68 11.14 -37.86
C ASN A 5 26.46 10.40 -37.26
N ALA A 6 25.81 9.70 -38.15
CA ALA A 6 24.86 8.64 -37.83
C ALA A 6 25.69 7.39 -37.50
N MET A 7 25.42 6.74 -36.38
CA MET A 7 25.82 5.35 -36.13
C MET A 7 24.61 4.52 -35.73
N ILE A 8 24.05 3.92 -36.76
CA ILE A 8 23.10 2.80 -36.66
C ILE A 8 23.87 1.57 -36.20
N ARG A 9 23.53 0.99 -35.06
CA ARG A 9 23.92 -0.39 -34.76
C ARG A 9 22.64 -1.23 -34.66
N LYS A 10 22.42 -1.97 -35.73
CA LYS A 10 21.56 -3.14 -35.80
C LYS A 10 22.26 -4.27 -35.05
N ASN A 11 21.63 -4.88 -34.07
CA ASN A 11 21.98 -6.24 -33.66
C ASN A 11 20.73 -7.11 -33.69
N ALA A 12 20.90 -8.16 -34.46
CA ALA A 12 19.90 -9.14 -34.86
C ALA A 12 19.68 -10.21 -33.76
N LEU A 13 18.49 -10.66 -33.75
CA LEU A 13 17.93 -11.99 -33.40
C LEU A 13 18.89 -13.10 -32.97
N THR A 14 18.56 -13.73 -31.86
CA THR A 14 18.62 -15.20 -31.77
C THR A 14 17.42 -15.70 -30.97
N ALA A 15 16.55 -16.41 -31.66
CA ALA A 15 15.49 -17.23 -31.13
C ALA A 15 16.09 -18.58 -30.69
N THR A 16 15.74 -19.04 -29.49
CA THR A 16 15.88 -20.45 -29.12
C THR A 16 14.61 -20.89 -28.40
N ALA A 17 13.87 -21.71 -29.09
CA ALA A 17 12.75 -22.48 -28.57
C ALA A 17 13.30 -23.69 -27.80
N ALA A 18 12.77 -23.95 -26.61
CA ALA A 18 12.83 -25.25 -25.96
C ALA A 18 11.49 -25.54 -25.31
N ALA A 19 10.74 -26.44 -25.94
CA ALA A 19 9.58 -27.08 -25.41
C ALA A 19 9.98 -28.19 -24.43
N ALA A 20 9.41 -28.24 -23.24
CA ALA A 20 9.40 -29.43 -22.39
C ALA A 20 8.00 -29.62 -21.82
N VAL A 21 7.32 -30.61 -22.38
CA VAL A 21 6.08 -31.23 -21.90
C VAL A 21 6.45 -32.21 -20.81
N LEU A 22 5.83 -32.12 -19.65
CA LEU A 22 5.71 -33.23 -18.70
C LEU A 22 4.32 -33.21 -18.05
N ALA A 23 3.51 -34.11 -18.52
CA ALA A 23 2.28 -34.55 -17.88
C ALA A 23 2.61 -35.65 -16.86
N PHE A 24 1.90 -35.67 -15.75
CA PHE A 24 1.60 -36.79 -14.81
C PHE A 24 0.99 -36.13 -13.58
N GLY A 25 -0.11 -36.56 -12.97
CA GLY A 25 -0.92 -37.73 -13.07
C GLY A 25 -2.03 -37.58 -12.02
N LEU A 26 -3.21 -38.07 -12.37
CA LEU A 26 -4.38 -38.22 -11.48
C LEU A 26 -4.13 -39.35 -10.46
N THR A 27 -4.53 -39.16 -9.20
CA THR A 27 -5.05 -40.17 -8.28
C THR A 27 -6.07 -39.46 -7.40
N ALA A 28 -7.37 -39.67 -7.54
CA ALA A 28 -8.23 -40.77 -7.27
C ALA A 28 -8.51 -40.99 -5.77
N CYS A 29 -9.80 -40.75 -5.44
CA CYS A 29 -10.70 -41.44 -4.51
C CYS A 29 -10.29 -41.63 -3.05
N GLY A 30 -11.16 -41.16 -2.19
CA GLY A 30 -11.33 -41.61 -0.82
C GLY A 30 -12.72 -41.22 -0.31
N ASP A 31 -13.72 -42.01 -0.73
CA ASP A 31 -15.08 -42.04 -0.22
C ASP A 31 -15.04 -42.78 1.11
N MET A 32 -15.62 -42.23 2.16
CA MET A 32 -16.05 -42.99 3.35
C MET A 32 -17.27 -42.30 3.96
N GLU A 33 -18.43 -42.81 3.57
CA GLU A 33 -19.66 -42.81 4.34
C GLU A 33 -19.48 -43.72 5.55
N ASP A 34 -19.99 -43.36 6.67
CA ASP A 34 -20.75 -44.15 7.64
C ASP A 34 -21.13 -43.32 8.86
N SER A 35 -22.41 -43.00 8.97
CA SER A 35 -23.45 -43.57 9.83
C SER A 35 -23.20 -43.63 11.34
N GLY A 36 -24.17 -43.09 12.07
CA GLY A 36 -24.50 -43.43 13.45
C GLY A 36 -24.80 -42.24 14.33
N ALA A 37 -25.95 -41.73 14.39
CA ALA A 37 -27.15 -42.02 15.19
C ALA A 37 -27.03 -41.74 16.70
N GLU A 38 -27.89 -40.75 17.12
CA GLU A 38 -28.68 -40.72 18.37
C GLU A 38 -27.94 -40.68 19.72
N THR A 39 -28.19 -39.79 20.59
CA THR A 39 -29.38 -39.62 21.44
C THR A 39 -29.20 -38.53 22.49
N GLU A 40 -30.19 -37.68 22.57
CA GLU A 40 -30.91 -37.15 23.72
C GLU A 40 -30.26 -36.35 24.86
N THR A 41 -30.91 -35.26 25.07
CA THR A 41 -31.57 -34.76 26.28
C THR A 41 -30.76 -34.03 27.32
N GLY A 42 -31.12 -32.80 27.47
CA GLY A 42 -31.25 -32.35 28.82
C GLY A 42 -30.77 -30.92 29.14
N SER A 43 -31.77 -30.13 29.33
CA SER A 43 -31.93 -29.14 30.39
C SER A 43 -31.42 -27.72 30.16
N ALA A 44 -32.42 -26.89 30.00
CA ALA A 44 -32.36 -25.46 30.21
C ALA A 44 -31.80 -25.12 31.60
N THR A 45 -30.99 -24.09 31.65
CA THR A 45 -30.91 -23.22 32.81
C THR A 45 -30.71 -21.82 32.30
N GLU A 46 -31.77 -21.05 32.39
CA GLU A 46 -31.71 -19.58 32.33
C GLU A 46 -30.87 -19.11 33.50
N THR A 47 -29.90 -18.24 33.23
CA THR A 47 -29.41 -17.33 34.26
C THR A 47 -29.23 -15.97 33.60
N GLU A 48 -30.15 -15.09 33.96
CA GLU A 48 -30.09 -13.67 33.70
C GLU A 48 -28.88 -13.02 34.38
N GLY A 49 -28.33 -12.03 33.71
CA GLY A 49 -27.74 -10.86 34.34
C GLY A 49 -26.24 -10.89 34.55
N ALA A 50 -25.56 -10.17 33.70
CA ALA A 50 -24.54 -9.18 34.14
C ALA A 50 -24.18 -8.30 32.96
N THR A 51 -24.62 -7.08 33.04
CA THR A 51 -24.02 -5.93 32.37
C THR A 51 -22.55 -5.87 32.76
N ASP A 52 -21.64 -6.25 31.87
CA ASP A 52 -20.24 -5.92 32.04
C ASP A 52 -19.94 -4.71 31.14
N GLU A 53 -19.85 -3.56 31.79
CA GLU A 53 -19.20 -2.40 31.25
C GLU A 53 -17.73 -2.78 31.10
N SER A 54 -17.35 -3.20 29.90
CA SER A 54 -15.93 -3.25 29.55
C SER A 54 -15.44 -1.83 29.38
N THR A 55 -14.93 -1.32 30.48
CA THR A 55 -13.97 -0.22 30.52
C THR A 55 -12.86 -0.55 29.52
N ASP A 56 -12.84 0.18 28.42
CA ASP A 56 -11.72 0.30 27.50
C ASP A 56 -10.58 0.98 28.29
N GLU A 57 -9.77 0.18 28.94
CA GLU A 57 -8.47 0.60 29.46
C GLU A 57 -7.41 0.09 28.51
N GLY A 58 -6.93 1.02 27.68
CA GLY A 58 -5.59 1.10 27.13
C GLY A 58 -4.82 -0.23 26.97
N ALA A 59 -5.07 -0.95 25.89
CA ALA A 59 -4.06 -1.86 25.39
C ALA A 59 -2.96 -1.00 24.75
N GLU A 60 -1.91 -0.72 25.52
CA GLU A 60 -0.62 -0.33 24.96
C GLU A 60 -0.20 -1.49 24.04
N GLY A 61 -0.46 -1.29 22.74
CA GLY A 61 -0.36 -2.34 21.73
C GLY A 61 1.08 -2.73 21.52
N MET A 62 1.36 -3.96 21.85
CA MET A 62 2.40 -4.71 21.16
C MET A 62 1.88 -4.89 19.73
N GLN A 63 2.32 -4.03 18.79
CA GLN A 63 2.00 -4.16 17.40
C GLN A 63 2.55 -5.47 16.88
N THR A 64 1.64 -6.35 16.49
CA THR A 64 2.02 -7.52 15.70
C THR A 64 2.35 -7.05 14.29
N ALA A 65 3.47 -7.47 13.75
CA ALA A 65 3.82 -7.22 12.36
C ALA A 65 2.66 -7.69 11.48
N GLY A 66 1.99 -6.72 10.82
CA GLY A 66 0.84 -7.00 9.97
C GLY A 66 -0.46 -6.27 10.32
N GLU A 67 -0.57 -5.58 11.46
CA GLU A 67 -1.75 -4.75 11.78
C GLU A 67 -1.58 -3.32 11.28
N ASN A 68 -2.65 -2.77 10.71
CA ASN A 68 -2.74 -1.36 10.34
C ASN A 68 -2.83 -0.53 11.62
N PHE A 69 -2.19 0.63 11.65
CA PHE A 69 -2.12 1.48 12.83
C PHE A 69 -2.34 2.96 12.48
N GLY A 70 -2.68 3.74 13.48
CA GLY A 70 -2.90 5.17 13.38
C GLY A 70 -4.37 5.59 13.30
N PRO A 71 -4.68 6.82 13.75
CA PRO A 71 -6.06 7.28 13.89
C PRO A 71 -6.82 7.41 12.56
N GLY A 72 -6.13 7.71 11.46
CA GLY A 72 -6.72 7.83 10.13
C GLY A 72 -7.17 6.50 9.53
N CYS A 73 -6.74 5.36 10.11
CA CYS A 73 -7.22 4.05 9.65
C CYS A 73 -8.74 3.87 9.86
N ALA A 74 -9.33 4.57 10.83
CA ALA A 74 -10.77 4.55 11.05
C ALA A 74 -11.60 5.21 9.93
N GLU A 75 -10.96 6.00 9.08
CA GLU A 75 -11.61 6.64 7.93
C GLU A 75 -11.58 5.78 6.65
N VAL A 76 -10.77 4.71 6.66
CA VAL A 76 -10.74 3.73 5.57
C VAL A 76 -12.03 2.92 5.60
N PRO A 77 -12.70 2.68 4.46
CA PRO A 77 -13.91 1.86 4.40
C PRO A 77 -13.68 0.45 5.00
N GLU A 78 -14.66 -0.04 5.76
CA GLU A 78 -14.60 -1.37 6.36
C GLU A 78 -14.88 -2.48 5.34
N ASP A 79 -15.62 -2.17 4.26
CA ASP A 79 -16.06 -3.11 3.23
C ASP A 79 -15.80 -2.57 1.83
N GLY A 80 -15.66 -3.49 0.86
CA GLY A 80 -15.49 -3.19 -0.56
C GLY A 80 -14.04 -3.09 -0.99
N ASP A 81 -13.83 -2.70 -2.26
CA ASP A 81 -12.49 -2.65 -2.87
C ASP A 81 -11.56 -1.60 -2.23
N GLY A 82 -12.14 -0.59 -1.57
CA GLY A 82 -11.41 0.44 -0.82
C GLY A 82 -11.09 0.07 0.63
N SER A 83 -11.55 -1.06 1.13
CA SER A 83 -11.20 -1.59 2.45
C SER A 83 -9.77 -2.16 2.47
N PHE A 84 -9.22 -2.41 3.65
CA PHE A 84 -7.91 -3.04 3.79
C PHE A 84 -7.82 -4.39 3.08
N GLU A 85 -8.88 -5.22 3.17
CA GLU A 85 -8.95 -6.52 2.50
C GLU A 85 -9.06 -6.38 0.97
N GLY A 86 -9.81 -5.38 0.48
CA GLY A 86 -9.92 -5.08 -0.95
C GLY A 86 -8.60 -4.58 -1.51
N MET A 87 -7.99 -3.59 -0.85
CA MET A 87 -6.69 -3.03 -1.26
C MET A 87 -5.57 -4.07 -1.29
N ALA A 88 -5.56 -5.05 -0.38
CA ALA A 88 -4.56 -6.12 -0.35
C ALA A 88 -4.59 -7.04 -1.59
N GLN A 89 -5.67 -7.04 -2.36
CA GLN A 89 -5.82 -7.87 -3.56
C GLN A 89 -5.44 -7.12 -4.85
N ASP A 90 -5.37 -5.81 -4.79
CA ASP A 90 -5.11 -4.94 -5.92
C ASP A 90 -3.70 -4.33 -5.88
N PRO A 91 -3.06 -4.08 -7.05
CA PRO A 91 -1.85 -3.28 -7.12
C PRO A 91 -2.06 -1.87 -6.59
N VAL A 92 -1.02 -1.24 -6.07
CA VAL A 92 -1.09 -0.01 -5.26
C VAL A 92 -1.85 1.14 -5.91
N ALA A 93 -1.67 1.42 -7.20
CA ALA A 93 -2.41 2.51 -7.85
C ALA A 93 -3.89 2.17 -8.07
N THR A 94 -4.23 0.89 -8.27
CA THR A 94 -5.62 0.41 -8.33
C THR A 94 -6.26 0.47 -6.94
N ALA A 95 -5.58 -0.03 -5.92
CA ALA A 95 -6.01 0.03 -4.53
C ALA A 95 -6.27 1.48 -4.08
N ALA A 96 -5.35 2.41 -4.39
CA ALA A 96 -5.52 3.83 -4.11
C ALA A 96 -6.76 4.42 -4.81
N SER A 97 -7.07 3.98 -6.04
CA SER A 97 -8.24 4.46 -6.80
C SER A 97 -9.56 4.07 -6.16
N ASN A 98 -9.58 3.00 -5.40
CA ASN A 98 -10.75 2.52 -4.68
C ASN A 98 -10.92 3.18 -3.29
N ASN A 99 -9.86 3.87 -2.80
CA ASN A 99 -9.89 4.53 -1.50
C ASN A 99 -10.28 6.00 -1.62
N PRO A 100 -11.40 6.43 -0.99
CA PRO A 100 -11.89 7.81 -1.09
C PRO A 100 -10.94 8.86 -0.48
N LEU A 101 -10.07 8.46 0.45
CA LEU A 101 -9.08 9.34 1.10
C LEU A 101 -7.96 9.76 0.15
N LEU A 102 -7.75 9.05 -0.95
CA LEU A 102 -6.63 9.21 -1.88
C LEU A 102 -7.05 9.74 -3.26
N SER A 103 -8.26 10.27 -3.42
CA SER A 103 -8.79 10.69 -4.73
C SER A 103 -7.96 11.77 -5.41
N THR A 104 -7.39 12.72 -4.66
CA THR A 104 -6.50 13.76 -5.18
C THR A 104 -5.16 13.18 -5.63
N LEU A 105 -4.57 12.28 -4.83
CA LEU A 105 -3.35 11.55 -5.19
C LEU A 105 -3.54 10.75 -6.48
N VAL A 106 -4.65 10.04 -6.61
CA VAL A 106 -4.98 9.25 -7.81
C VAL A 106 -5.05 10.13 -9.05
N THR A 107 -5.66 11.31 -8.95
CA THR A 107 -5.69 12.29 -10.03
C THR A 107 -4.26 12.71 -10.42
N ALA A 108 -3.42 13.02 -9.45
CA ALA A 108 -2.03 13.40 -9.69
C ALA A 108 -1.21 12.26 -10.34
N VAL A 109 -1.40 11.01 -9.89
CA VAL A 109 -0.72 9.83 -10.47
C VAL A 109 -1.17 9.58 -11.91
N GLN A 110 -2.45 9.83 -12.24
CA GLN A 110 -2.98 9.73 -13.60
C GLN A 110 -2.43 10.83 -14.52
N GLU A 111 -2.35 12.07 -14.05
CA GLU A 111 -1.78 13.20 -14.81
C GLU A 111 -0.27 13.01 -15.08
N ALA A 112 0.44 12.33 -14.16
CA ALA A 112 1.85 11.99 -14.32
C ALA A 112 2.10 10.72 -15.15
N ASP A 113 1.06 10.01 -15.62
CA ASP A 113 1.18 8.73 -16.34
C ASP A 113 1.93 7.63 -15.54
N LEU A 114 1.88 7.68 -14.20
CA LEU A 114 2.60 6.77 -13.31
C LEU A 114 1.80 5.52 -12.88
N VAL A 115 0.53 5.40 -13.26
CA VAL A 115 -0.35 4.28 -12.87
C VAL A 115 0.26 2.94 -13.21
N ASP A 116 0.70 2.75 -14.45
CA ASP A 116 1.29 1.49 -14.91
C ASP A 116 2.65 1.22 -14.26
N THR A 117 3.43 2.27 -14.02
CA THR A 117 4.73 2.18 -13.34
C THR A 117 4.56 1.69 -11.90
N LEU A 118 3.63 2.29 -11.16
CA LEU A 118 3.36 1.92 -9.76
C LEU A 118 2.73 0.53 -9.64
N ASN A 119 1.84 0.16 -10.57
CA ASN A 119 1.21 -1.16 -10.57
C ASN A 119 2.18 -2.29 -10.98
N SER A 120 3.24 -1.96 -11.71
CA SER A 120 4.26 -2.92 -12.18
C SER A 120 5.48 -2.98 -11.27
N ALA A 121 5.64 -2.02 -10.36
CA ALA A 121 6.70 -2.06 -9.36
C ALA A 121 6.41 -3.20 -8.37
N GLU A 122 7.46 -3.85 -7.90
CA GLU A 122 7.38 -4.93 -6.92
C GLU A 122 8.17 -4.54 -5.68
N ASP A 123 7.67 -4.94 -4.52
CA ASP A 123 8.33 -4.71 -3.23
C ASP A 123 8.68 -3.22 -3.01
N ILE A 124 7.69 -2.33 -3.01
CA ILE A 124 7.86 -0.90 -2.77
C ILE A 124 7.07 -0.44 -1.54
N THR A 125 7.51 0.66 -0.96
CA THR A 125 6.76 1.37 0.08
C THR A 125 6.31 2.72 -0.46
N VAL A 126 5.04 3.04 -0.28
CA VAL A 126 4.43 4.28 -0.76
C VAL A 126 3.97 5.14 0.41
N PHE A 127 4.51 6.34 0.53
CA PHE A 127 3.99 7.37 1.43
C PHE A 127 2.89 8.13 0.70
N ALA A 128 1.64 7.75 0.93
CA ALA A 128 0.47 8.26 0.20
C ALA A 128 -0.14 9.48 0.91
N PRO A 129 0.00 10.70 0.37
CA PRO A 129 -0.66 11.86 0.94
C PRO A 129 -2.18 11.77 0.78
N THR A 130 -2.91 12.00 1.87
CA THR A 130 -4.37 12.06 1.87
C THR A 130 -4.89 13.32 1.19
N ASN A 131 -6.19 13.39 0.91
CA ASN A 131 -6.82 14.61 0.39
C ASN A 131 -6.53 15.83 1.29
N GLU A 132 -6.55 15.63 2.62
CA GLU A 132 -6.22 16.68 3.60
C GLU A 132 -4.77 17.15 3.50
N ALA A 133 -3.85 16.30 3.08
CA ALA A 133 -2.46 16.68 2.84
C ALA A 133 -2.35 17.67 1.67
N PHE A 134 -3.12 17.47 0.61
CA PHE A 134 -3.19 18.38 -0.53
C PHE A 134 -3.89 19.69 -0.18
N ASP A 135 -4.89 19.66 0.71
CA ASP A 135 -5.58 20.88 1.19
C ASP A 135 -4.65 21.84 1.96
N LYS A 136 -3.53 21.32 2.48
CA LYS A 136 -2.49 22.16 3.12
C LYS A 136 -1.64 22.94 2.11
N ILE A 137 -1.63 22.53 0.85
CA ILE A 137 -0.90 23.21 -0.22
C ILE A 137 -1.79 24.34 -0.77
N PRO A 138 -1.27 25.57 -0.94
CA PRO A 138 -2.02 26.62 -1.62
C PRO A 138 -2.49 26.17 -3.01
N GLU A 139 -3.75 26.49 -3.36
CA GLU A 139 -4.35 26.06 -4.64
C GLU A 139 -3.51 26.53 -5.87
N GLU A 140 -2.83 27.65 -5.75
CA GLU A 140 -1.96 28.18 -6.81
C GLU A 140 -0.74 27.26 -7.03
N ASP A 141 -0.13 26.78 -5.94
CA ASP A 141 1.04 25.89 -5.99
C ASP A 141 0.63 24.48 -6.44
N LEU A 142 -0.51 23.98 -5.96
CA LEU A 142 -1.05 22.69 -6.38
C LEU A 142 -1.39 22.69 -7.88
N ASN A 143 -2.05 23.73 -8.39
CA ASN A 143 -2.36 23.85 -9.81
C ASN A 143 -1.07 23.94 -10.65
N ALA A 144 -0.08 24.71 -10.20
CA ALA A 144 1.20 24.81 -10.89
C ALA A 144 1.93 23.44 -10.94
N LEU A 145 1.85 22.68 -9.87
CA LEU A 145 2.41 21.31 -9.79
C LEU A 145 1.70 20.34 -10.75
N LEU A 146 0.37 20.40 -10.82
CA LEU A 146 -0.42 19.56 -11.73
C LEU A 146 -0.23 19.94 -13.20
N GLU A 147 0.09 21.20 -13.52
CA GLU A 147 0.39 21.65 -14.89
C GLU A 147 1.81 21.28 -15.35
N ASP A 148 2.73 21.06 -14.40
CA ASP A 148 4.12 20.68 -14.68
C ASP A 148 4.33 19.19 -14.44
N GLN A 149 4.15 18.39 -15.49
CA GLN A 149 4.24 16.93 -15.44
C GLN A 149 5.63 16.43 -14.98
N ASP A 150 6.70 17.16 -15.28
CA ASP A 150 8.04 16.78 -14.85
C ASP A 150 8.20 16.95 -13.32
N GLN A 151 7.76 18.07 -12.78
CA GLN A 151 7.75 18.32 -11.33
C GLN A 151 6.80 17.37 -10.59
N LEU A 152 5.62 17.12 -11.15
CA LEU A 152 4.65 16.19 -10.58
C LEU A 152 5.22 14.77 -10.49
N THR A 153 5.89 14.31 -11.56
CA THR A 153 6.58 13.02 -11.59
C THR A 153 7.68 12.96 -10.54
N GLU A 154 8.46 14.03 -10.40
CA GLU A 154 9.54 14.11 -9.40
C GLU A 154 9.00 14.01 -7.98
N VAL A 155 7.95 14.76 -7.66
CA VAL A 155 7.28 14.73 -6.35
C VAL A 155 6.67 13.34 -6.09
N LEU A 156 5.93 12.77 -7.03
CA LEU A 156 5.28 11.46 -6.84
C LEU A 156 6.30 10.33 -6.70
N THR A 157 7.38 10.33 -7.46
CA THR A 157 8.44 9.33 -7.33
C THR A 157 9.26 9.51 -6.05
N TYR A 158 9.31 10.71 -5.49
CA TYR A 158 9.89 10.97 -4.16
C TYR A 158 9.08 10.34 -3.03
N HIS A 159 7.77 10.19 -3.18
CA HIS A 159 6.90 9.51 -2.22
C HIS A 159 7.01 7.98 -2.24
N VAL A 160 7.75 7.42 -3.17
CA VAL A 160 7.91 5.97 -3.32
C VAL A 160 9.35 5.58 -3.01
N VAL A 161 9.53 4.67 -2.08
CA VAL A 161 10.85 4.13 -1.73
C VAL A 161 10.96 2.66 -2.09
N GLU A 162 12.17 2.21 -2.38
CA GLU A 162 12.46 0.81 -2.72
C GLU A 162 12.40 -0.08 -1.47
N GLY A 163 11.84 -1.26 -1.63
CA GLY A 163 11.66 -2.25 -0.59
C GLY A 163 10.37 -2.06 0.21
N GLU A 164 9.80 -3.16 0.68
CA GLU A 164 8.71 -3.14 1.65
C GLU A 164 9.28 -2.83 3.04
N GLN A 165 8.89 -1.71 3.60
CA GLN A 165 9.35 -1.26 4.90
C GLN A 165 8.31 -1.56 5.96
N ASP A 166 8.68 -2.37 6.94
CA ASP A 166 7.86 -2.63 8.13
C ASP A 166 7.84 -1.43 9.07
N PRO A 167 6.84 -1.30 9.95
CA PRO A 167 6.79 -0.22 10.95
C PRO A 167 8.05 -0.10 11.80
N THR A 168 8.72 -1.21 12.11
CA THR A 168 9.99 -1.20 12.86
C THR A 168 11.14 -0.58 12.10
N ALA A 169 11.12 -0.66 10.76
CA ALA A 169 12.12 0.00 9.92
C ALA A 169 11.92 1.53 9.86
N LEU A 170 10.70 2.02 10.15
CA LEU A 170 10.37 3.43 10.17
C LEU A 170 10.78 4.15 11.45
N GLU A 171 11.15 3.44 12.52
CA GLU A 171 11.50 4.05 13.81
C GLU A 171 12.68 5.03 13.72
N ASP A 172 13.68 4.73 12.88
CA ASP A 172 14.85 5.57 12.59
C ASP A 172 15.38 5.19 11.20
N GLY A 173 14.54 5.38 10.18
CA GLY A 173 14.79 4.94 8.80
C GLY A 173 15.36 6.05 7.91
N THR A 174 16.19 5.64 6.94
CA THR A 174 16.57 6.47 5.81
C THR A 174 16.48 5.60 4.57
N PHE A 175 15.59 5.96 3.66
CA PHE A 175 15.27 5.17 2.48
C PHE A 175 15.53 5.99 1.22
N THR A 176 16.06 5.35 0.20
CA THR A 176 16.21 5.99 -1.10
C THR A 176 14.91 5.91 -1.88
N SER A 177 14.39 7.06 -2.29
CA SER A 177 13.19 7.13 -3.13
C SER A 177 13.46 6.77 -4.59
N LEU A 178 12.42 6.47 -5.36
CA LEU A 178 12.53 6.24 -6.80
C LEU A 178 13.01 7.48 -7.57
N GLN A 179 12.82 8.67 -7.01
CA GLN A 179 13.35 9.94 -7.52
C GLN A 179 14.88 10.01 -7.33
N GLY A 180 15.44 9.30 -6.33
CA GLY A 180 16.86 9.25 -5.98
C GLY A 180 17.25 10.10 -4.76
N GLY A 181 16.32 10.84 -4.19
CA GLY A 181 16.50 11.53 -2.93
C GLY A 181 16.22 10.63 -1.72
N ASP A 182 16.76 10.98 -0.56
CA ASP A 182 16.53 10.24 0.67
C ASP A 182 15.25 10.70 1.36
N VAL A 183 14.46 9.74 1.85
CA VAL A 183 13.31 9.93 2.72
C VAL A 183 13.68 9.42 4.10
N THR A 184 13.58 10.28 5.10
CA THR A 184 13.86 9.92 6.49
C THR A 184 12.58 9.71 7.28
N THR A 185 12.59 8.72 8.16
CA THR A 185 11.47 8.45 9.06
C THR A 185 11.96 8.38 10.49
N GLU A 186 11.16 8.88 11.40
CA GLU A 186 11.42 8.85 12.85
C GLU A 186 10.09 8.58 13.56
N GLY A 187 10.15 7.85 14.64
CA GLY A 187 8.95 7.61 15.46
C GLY A 187 9.01 6.32 16.26
N ALA A 188 7.90 5.99 16.89
CA ALA A 188 7.74 4.72 17.62
C ALA A 188 6.26 4.42 17.81
N GLY A 189 5.92 3.14 17.83
CA GLY A 189 4.55 2.71 18.05
C GLY A 189 3.64 3.09 16.88
N GLU A 190 2.66 3.96 17.11
CA GLU A 190 1.70 4.42 16.09
C GLU A 190 2.00 5.83 15.57
N GLU A 191 3.01 6.50 16.13
CA GLU A 191 3.37 7.86 15.78
C GLU A 191 4.69 7.87 15.00
N PHE A 192 4.59 8.04 13.69
CA PHE A 192 5.74 8.18 12.80
C PHE A 192 5.68 9.51 12.05
N THR A 193 6.85 10.09 11.83
CA THR A 193 7.03 11.32 11.07
C THR A 193 7.98 11.05 9.92
N VAL A 194 7.64 11.56 8.75
CA VAL A 194 8.42 11.44 7.52
C VAL A 194 9.03 12.81 7.20
N ASN A 195 10.34 12.86 6.98
CA ASN A 195 11.14 14.06 6.77
C ASN A 195 10.97 15.13 7.87
N GLY A 196 10.53 14.73 9.08
CA GLY A 196 10.26 15.64 10.17
C GLY A 196 9.07 16.59 9.98
N GLU A 197 8.26 16.40 8.93
CA GLU A 197 7.15 17.28 8.56
C GLU A 197 5.81 16.54 8.42
N ALA A 198 5.79 15.41 7.73
CA ALA A 198 4.57 14.64 7.47
C ALA A 198 4.34 13.58 8.56
N GLN A 199 3.15 13.53 9.12
CA GLN A 199 2.76 12.49 10.07
C GLN A 199 2.10 11.33 9.33
N VAL A 200 2.44 10.10 9.74
CA VAL A 200 1.71 8.91 9.30
C VAL A 200 0.39 8.85 10.05
N VAL A 201 -0.72 8.98 9.32
CA VAL A 201 -2.07 8.94 9.89
C VAL A 201 -2.69 7.55 9.84
N CYS A 202 -2.29 6.73 8.87
CA CYS A 202 -2.63 5.31 8.81
C CYS A 202 -1.48 4.55 8.16
N GLY A 203 -0.93 3.60 8.87
CA GLY A 203 0.26 2.88 8.44
C GLY A 203 0.04 1.40 8.21
N ASN A 204 1.03 0.79 7.54
CA ASN A 204 1.11 -0.65 7.25
C ASN A 204 -0.06 -1.19 6.42
N VAL A 205 -0.60 -0.37 5.51
CA VAL A 205 -1.67 -0.79 4.61
C VAL A 205 -1.07 -1.64 3.49
N GLN A 206 -1.47 -2.90 3.43
CA GLN A 206 -0.96 -3.85 2.45
C GLN A 206 -1.72 -3.73 1.12
N THR A 207 -0.99 -3.80 0.02
CA THR A 207 -1.52 -3.97 -1.33
C THR A 207 -0.84 -5.18 -1.99
N ALA A 208 -1.24 -5.54 -3.21
CA ALA A 208 -0.69 -6.72 -3.89
C ALA A 208 0.82 -6.60 -4.19
N ASN A 209 1.37 -5.38 -4.22
CA ASN A 209 2.76 -5.13 -4.62
C ASN A 209 3.48 -4.05 -3.79
N ALA A 210 2.84 -3.53 -2.74
CA ALA A 210 3.40 -2.44 -1.94
C ALA A 210 2.84 -2.41 -0.52
N THR A 211 3.63 -1.83 0.39
CA THR A 211 3.16 -1.38 1.70
C THR A 211 2.91 0.13 1.64
N VAL A 212 1.75 0.58 2.10
CA VAL A 212 1.31 1.99 2.02
C VAL A 212 1.21 2.61 3.40
N TYR A 213 1.75 3.82 3.53
CA TYR A 213 1.64 4.68 4.70
C TYR A 213 0.94 5.97 4.31
N LEU A 214 -0.27 6.19 4.80
CA LEU A 214 -1.02 7.42 4.57
C LEU A 214 -0.42 8.55 5.41
N ILE A 215 -0.11 9.66 4.77
CA ILE A 215 0.51 10.83 5.41
C ILE A 215 -0.37 12.08 5.26
N ASP A 216 -0.27 12.95 6.25
CA ASP A 216 -1.05 14.19 6.35
C ASP A 216 -0.43 15.40 5.65
N THR A 217 0.75 15.24 5.06
CA THR A 217 1.47 16.32 4.37
C THR A 217 2.19 15.75 3.15
N VAL A 218 2.19 16.50 2.04
CA VAL A 218 2.89 16.12 0.81
C VAL A 218 4.39 16.35 0.99
N LEU A 219 5.20 15.35 0.65
CA LEU A 219 6.66 15.45 0.72
C LEU A 219 7.19 16.21 -0.51
N MET A 220 8.05 17.18 -0.25
CA MET A 220 8.71 17.93 -1.32
C MET A 220 10.19 17.53 -1.42
N PRO A 221 10.70 17.15 -2.61
CA PRO A 221 12.12 16.88 -2.80
C PRO A 221 12.93 18.15 -2.55
N SER A 222 14.10 18.03 -1.89
CA SER A 222 14.97 19.12 -1.46
C SER A 222 16.00 19.48 -2.51
#